data_633a0d3ef9bdb773f4c617afb30d6c75
#
_entry.id   633a0d3ef9bdb773f4c617afb30d6c75
#
_cell.length_a   1.000
_cell.length_b   1.000
_cell.length_c   1.000
_cell.angle_alpha   90.00
_cell.angle_beta   90.00
_cell.angle_gamma   90.00
#
_symmetry.space_group_name_H-M   'P 1'
#
loop_
_entity.id
_entity.type
_entity.pdbx_description
1 polymer ?
#
loop_
_entity_poly.entity_id
_entity_poly.type
_entity_poly.pdbx_seq_one_letter_code
_entity_poly.pdbx_strand_id
1 'polypeptide(L)'
;EAIDPVRFISNRSSGKMGYAVAEAARDAGASVVIVSGPVNVPTPPGVKRVDVETAEQMMNAVQAEIADTDIFIAAAAVSDYRMRTIAEHKIKKTSDELTLQLARTPDILATVAAGSPRPFVVGFAAETQDVERNALKKLAGKKLDMIAANQVGEGLAFDCDDSDCFNDPACVC
;
A
#
# COMPACT_ATOMS: atom_id res chain seq x y z
N GLU A 1 -3.42 -5.63 -10.46
CA GLU A 1 -4.73 -6.23 -10.74
C GLU A 1 -4.85 -6.54 -12.22
N ALA A 2 -4.89 -7.81 -12.60
CA ALA A 2 -4.93 -8.22 -14.00
C ALA A 2 -6.24 -7.79 -14.70
N ILE A 3 -6.11 -7.32 -15.95
CA ILE A 3 -7.22 -7.12 -16.90
C ILE A 3 -7.37 -8.38 -17.76
N ASP A 4 -6.26 -8.86 -18.28
CA ASP A 4 -6.09 -10.07 -19.08
C ASP A 4 -4.64 -10.62 -18.87
N PRO A 5 -4.21 -11.70 -19.51
CA PRO A 5 -2.85 -12.26 -19.30
C PRO A 5 -1.68 -11.32 -19.61
N VAL A 6 -1.94 -10.15 -20.22
CA VAL A 6 -0.91 -9.20 -20.69
C VAL A 6 -0.99 -7.84 -20.02
N ARG A 7 -2.19 -7.40 -19.63
CA ARG A 7 -2.45 -6.05 -19.14
C ARG A 7 -2.98 -6.07 -17.71
N PHE A 8 -2.62 -5.05 -16.94
CA PHE A 8 -3.02 -4.90 -15.54
C PHE A 8 -3.29 -3.44 -15.19
N ILE A 9 -4.05 -3.23 -14.11
CA ILE A 9 -4.25 -1.94 -13.44
C ILE A 9 -3.32 -1.90 -12.25
N SER A 10 -2.57 -0.81 -12.09
CA SER A 10 -1.67 -0.59 -10.97
C SER A 10 -1.59 0.89 -10.62
N ASN A 11 -1.33 1.19 -9.37
CA ASN A 11 -0.94 2.51 -8.94
C ASN A 11 0.57 2.72 -9.20
N ARG A 12 0.98 3.96 -9.44
CA ARG A 12 2.40 4.29 -9.53
C ARG A 12 3.03 4.20 -8.15
N SER A 13 4.00 3.31 -7.99
CA SER A 13 4.80 3.19 -6.76
C SER A 13 6.08 2.46 -7.06
N SER A 14 7.20 2.94 -6.54
CA SER A 14 8.50 2.26 -6.62
C SER A 14 8.67 1.20 -5.52
N GLY A 15 7.91 1.31 -4.44
CA GLY A 15 8.08 0.51 -3.21
C GLY A 15 9.23 0.98 -2.30
N LYS A 16 10.08 1.92 -2.75
CA LYS A 16 11.29 2.37 -2.01
C LYS A 16 10.99 2.74 -0.57
N MET A 17 9.95 3.56 -0.32
CA MET A 17 9.59 4.01 1.03
C MET A 17 9.23 2.84 1.96
N GLY A 18 8.38 1.92 1.52
CA GLY A 18 8.01 0.75 2.32
C GLY A 18 9.21 -0.13 2.68
N TYR A 19 10.15 -0.28 1.75
CA TYR A 19 11.40 -1.03 2.00
C TYR A 19 12.37 -0.28 2.90
N ALA A 20 12.47 1.05 2.80
CA ALA A 20 13.28 1.87 3.72
C ALA A 20 12.72 1.81 5.16
N VAL A 21 11.40 1.87 5.32
CA VAL A 21 10.75 1.68 6.64
C VAL A 21 11.04 0.29 7.21
N ALA A 22 10.98 -0.75 6.38
CA ALA A 22 11.30 -2.12 6.80
C ALA A 22 12.77 -2.28 7.21
N GLU A 23 13.69 -1.64 6.49
CA GLU A 23 15.11 -1.61 6.83
C GLU A 23 15.36 -0.90 8.17
N ALA A 24 14.77 0.28 8.36
CA ALA A 24 14.87 1.04 9.59
C ALA A 24 14.31 0.27 10.81
N ALA A 25 13.15 -0.39 10.63
CA ALA A 25 12.56 -1.23 11.69
C ALA A 25 13.45 -2.41 12.06
N ARG A 26 14.02 -3.11 11.07
CA ARG A 26 15.02 -4.17 11.30
C ARG A 26 16.23 -3.64 12.07
N ASP A 27 16.78 -2.50 11.68
CA ASP A 27 17.97 -1.89 12.31
C ASP A 27 17.67 -1.44 13.74
N ALA A 28 16.41 -1.11 14.05
CA ALA A 28 15.91 -0.90 15.40
C ALA A 28 15.69 -2.21 16.20
N GLY A 29 15.96 -3.38 15.60
CA GLY A 29 15.88 -4.68 16.27
C GLY A 29 14.54 -5.39 16.13
N ALA A 30 13.62 -4.91 15.28
CA ALA A 30 12.35 -5.57 15.03
C ALA A 30 12.51 -6.82 14.15
N SER A 31 11.65 -7.82 14.36
CA SER A 31 11.42 -8.89 13.39
C SER A 31 10.46 -8.39 12.32
N VAL A 32 10.91 -8.33 11.06
CA VAL A 32 10.16 -7.67 10.00
C VAL A 32 9.71 -8.66 8.93
N VAL A 33 8.43 -8.58 8.57
CA VAL A 33 7.84 -9.25 7.40
C VAL A 33 7.32 -8.21 6.43
N ILE A 34 7.77 -8.25 5.17
CA ILE A 34 7.24 -7.43 4.08
C ILE A 34 6.28 -8.27 3.25
N VAL A 35 5.01 -7.84 3.15
CA VAL A 35 4.09 -8.32 2.11
C VAL A 35 4.18 -7.35 0.94
N SER A 36 4.77 -7.79 -0.18
CA SER A 36 5.16 -6.91 -1.29
C SER A 36 4.41 -7.22 -2.56
N GLY A 37 3.83 -6.20 -3.17
CA GLY A 37 3.45 -6.24 -4.58
C GLY A 37 4.70 -6.26 -5.49
N PRO A 38 4.51 -6.35 -6.83
CA PRO A 38 5.62 -6.39 -7.78
C PRO A 38 6.43 -5.08 -7.76
N VAL A 39 7.66 -5.13 -7.24
CA VAL A 39 8.61 -4.01 -7.20
C VAL A 39 10.04 -4.52 -7.47
N ASN A 40 10.90 -3.64 -8.01
CA ASN A 40 12.31 -3.93 -8.30
C ASN A 40 13.25 -3.46 -7.18
N VAL A 41 12.81 -3.57 -5.91
CA VAL A 41 13.61 -3.20 -4.74
C VAL A 41 14.16 -4.47 -4.11
N PRO A 42 15.48 -4.55 -3.84
CA PRO A 42 16.06 -5.70 -3.15
C PRO A 42 15.52 -5.80 -1.73
N THR A 43 15.29 -7.01 -1.27
CA THR A 43 14.87 -7.25 0.11
C THR A 43 16.02 -6.96 1.07
N PRO A 44 15.84 -6.13 2.11
CA PRO A 44 16.87 -5.91 3.10
C PRO A 44 17.30 -7.23 3.79
N PRO A 45 18.58 -7.44 4.05
CA PRO A 45 19.06 -8.65 4.73
C PRO A 45 18.36 -8.87 6.07
N GLY A 46 17.94 -10.11 6.34
CA GLY A 46 17.25 -10.49 7.59
C GLY A 46 15.76 -10.17 7.63
N VAL A 47 15.19 -9.60 6.58
CA VAL A 47 13.76 -9.34 6.43
C VAL A 47 13.10 -10.48 5.67
N LYS A 48 11.99 -11.02 6.20
CA LYS A 48 11.14 -11.98 5.47
C LYS A 48 10.30 -11.25 4.43
N ARG A 49 10.28 -11.73 3.19
CA ARG A 49 9.44 -11.17 2.13
C ARG A 49 8.41 -12.19 1.66
N VAL A 50 7.18 -11.74 1.49
CA VAL A 50 6.06 -12.48 0.89
C VAL A 50 5.61 -11.71 -0.34
N ASP A 51 5.83 -12.29 -1.53
CA ASP A 51 5.45 -11.67 -2.80
C ASP A 51 3.99 -11.98 -3.13
N VAL A 52 3.27 -10.94 -3.57
CA VAL A 52 1.86 -10.99 -3.98
C VAL A 52 1.63 -10.11 -5.20
N GLU A 53 0.60 -10.41 -6.00
CA GLU A 53 0.28 -9.67 -7.22
C GLU A 53 -1.05 -8.90 -7.12
N THR A 54 -1.97 -9.36 -6.27
CA THR A 54 -3.31 -8.78 -6.15
C THR A 54 -3.60 -8.30 -4.73
N ALA A 55 -4.54 -7.35 -4.61
CA ALA A 55 -5.01 -6.90 -3.31
C ALA A 55 -5.62 -8.03 -2.46
N GLU A 56 -6.24 -9.01 -3.10
CA GLU A 56 -6.79 -10.19 -2.42
C GLU A 56 -5.67 -11.08 -1.86
N GLN A 57 -4.63 -11.36 -2.66
CA GLN A 57 -3.44 -12.08 -2.18
C GLN A 57 -2.74 -11.33 -1.06
N MET A 58 -2.63 -9.99 -1.16
CA MET A 58 -2.06 -9.15 -0.11
C MET A 58 -2.88 -9.23 1.17
N MET A 59 -4.20 -9.13 1.09
CA MET A 59 -5.09 -9.30 2.24
C MET A 59 -4.86 -10.65 2.93
N ASN A 60 -4.84 -11.73 2.17
CA ASN A 60 -4.66 -13.09 2.70
C ASN A 60 -3.28 -13.26 3.36
N ALA A 61 -2.22 -12.74 2.74
CA ALA A 61 -0.87 -12.77 3.29
C ALA A 61 -0.75 -11.95 4.58
N VAL A 62 -1.35 -10.74 4.63
CA VAL A 62 -1.41 -9.92 5.84
C VAL A 62 -2.17 -10.65 6.95
N GLN A 63 -3.32 -11.23 6.66
CA GLN A 63 -4.11 -11.98 7.65
C GLN A 63 -3.37 -13.19 8.21
N ALA A 64 -2.51 -13.83 7.43
CA ALA A 64 -1.70 -14.95 7.90
C ALA A 64 -0.60 -14.55 8.91
N GLU A 65 -0.12 -13.32 8.86
CA GLU A 65 0.95 -12.81 9.73
C GLU A 65 0.42 -11.97 10.90
N ILE A 66 -0.84 -11.48 10.83
CA ILE A 66 -1.35 -10.43 11.73
C ILE A 66 -1.48 -10.86 13.20
N ALA A 67 -1.70 -12.13 13.47
CA ALA A 67 -1.91 -12.65 14.82
C ALA A 67 -0.70 -12.44 15.74
N ASP A 68 0.51 -12.49 15.18
CA ASP A 68 1.79 -12.34 15.88
C ASP A 68 2.45 -10.99 15.59
N THR A 69 1.68 -10.00 15.11
CA THR A 69 2.19 -8.69 14.70
C THR A 69 1.87 -7.63 15.76
N ASP A 70 2.90 -6.94 16.26
CA ASP A 70 2.75 -5.82 17.19
C ASP A 70 2.42 -4.52 16.46
N ILE A 71 3.04 -4.28 15.30
CA ILE A 71 2.89 -3.05 14.50
C ILE A 71 2.63 -3.43 13.04
N PHE A 72 1.53 -2.93 12.48
CA PHE A 72 1.21 -3.05 11.05
C PHE A 72 1.35 -1.71 10.35
N ILE A 73 2.20 -1.64 9.31
CA ILE A 73 2.47 -0.43 8.54
C ILE A 73 2.01 -0.62 7.10
N ALA A 74 0.95 0.09 6.70
CA ALA A 74 0.37 0.00 5.36
C ALA A 74 0.96 1.04 4.40
N ALA A 75 2.15 0.78 3.86
CA ALA A 75 2.84 1.66 2.91
C ALA A 75 2.60 1.31 1.43
N ALA A 76 1.96 0.18 1.14
CA ALA A 76 1.72 -0.25 -0.23
C ALA A 76 0.64 0.59 -0.94
N ALA A 77 0.91 0.97 -2.19
CA ALA A 77 -0.04 1.66 -3.06
C ALA A 77 -1.01 0.65 -3.72
N VAL A 78 -1.89 0.06 -2.92
CA VAL A 78 -2.87 -0.94 -3.37
C VAL A 78 -3.91 -0.27 -4.27
N SER A 79 -4.24 -0.92 -5.40
CA SER A 79 -5.32 -0.46 -6.27
C SER A 79 -6.67 -0.54 -5.57
N ASP A 80 -7.47 0.53 -5.61
CA ASP A 80 -8.83 0.56 -5.04
C ASP A 80 -9.84 -0.26 -5.84
N TYR A 81 -9.49 -0.60 -7.07
CA TYR A 81 -10.36 -1.30 -8.02
C TYR A 81 -9.63 -2.43 -8.73
N ARG A 82 -10.36 -3.50 -9.01
CA ARG A 82 -9.95 -4.64 -9.83
C ARG A 82 -11.00 -4.95 -10.89
N MET A 83 -10.63 -5.72 -11.90
CA MET A 83 -11.62 -6.24 -12.86
C MET A 83 -12.67 -7.08 -12.12
N ARG A 84 -13.95 -6.88 -12.48
CA ARG A 84 -15.02 -7.76 -12.01
C ARG A 84 -14.83 -9.19 -12.53
N THR A 85 -14.39 -9.32 -13.78
CA THR A 85 -14.05 -10.57 -14.43
C THR A 85 -12.77 -10.37 -15.23
N ILE A 86 -11.75 -11.18 -14.96
CA ILE A 86 -10.49 -11.16 -15.70
C ILE A 86 -10.70 -11.94 -16.99
N ALA A 87 -10.28 -11.38 -18.12
CA ALA A 87 -10.38 -12.07 -19.40
C ALA A 87 -9.35 -13.21 -19.48
N GLU A 88 -9.78 -14.41 -19.84
CA GLU A 88 -8.89 -15.59 -20.00
C GLU A 88 -7.86 -15.41 -21.13
N HIS A 89 -8.21 -14.62 -22.13
CA HIS A 89 -7.35 -14.34 -23.27
C HIS A 89 -7.14 -12.83 -23.44
N LYS A 90 -6.02 -12.46 -24.08
CA LYS A 90 -5.75 -11.07 -24.43
C LYS A 90 -6.93 -10.47 -25.21
N ILE A 91 -7.53 -9.40 -24.68
CA ILE A 91 -8.62 -8.68 -25.33
C ILE A 91 -8.11 -8.07 -26.65
N LYS A 92 -8.69 -8.48 -27.78
CA LYS A 92 -8.32 -7.93 -29.09
C LYS A 92 -8.94 -6.55 -29.29
N LYS A 93 -8.25 -5.69 -30.04
CA LYS A 93 -8.77 -4.39 -30.46
C LYS A 93 -9.85 -4.63 -31.53
N THR A 94 -11.11 -4.50 -31.13
CA THR A 94 -12.27 -4.65 -32.04
C THR A 94 -13.03 -3.35 -32.25
N SER A 95 -12.71 -2.31 -31.46
CA SER A 95 -13.30 -0.97 -31.50
C SER A 95 -12.29 0.08 -31.04
N ASP A 96 -12.61 1.36 -31.27
CA ASP A 96 -11.78 2.49 -30.83
C ASP A 96 -11.84 2.70 -29.32
N GLU A 97 -12.88 2.19 -28.65
CA GLU A 97 -13.11 2.30 -27.22
C GLU A 97 -13.18 0.92 -26.56
N LEU A 98 -12.73 0.85 -25.30
CA LEU A 98 -12.84 -0.31 -24.43
C LEU A 98 -13.41 0.09 -23.06
N THR A 99 -14.57 -0.44 -22.72
CA THR A 99 -15.16 -0.28 -21.39
C THR A 99 -14.74 -1.41 -20.48
N LEU A 100 -14.18 -1.08 -19.30
CA LEU A 100 -13.81 -2.03 -18.25
C LEU A 100 -14.83 -1.97 -17.11
N GLN A 101 -15.33 -3.12 -16.68
CA GLN A 101 -16.18 -3.22 -15.50
C GLN A 101 -15.30 -3.51 -14.26
N LEU A 102 -15.26 -2.54 -13.35
CA LEU A 102 -14.44 -2.63 -12.16
C LEU A 102 -15.30 -2.88 -10.92
N ALA A 103 -14.71 -3.58 -9.95
CA ALA A 103 -15.23 -3.77 -8.60
C ALA A 103 -14.20 -3.27 -7.59
N ARG A 104 -14.63 -2.85 -6.40
CA ARG A 104 -13.71 -2.46 -5.33
C ARG A 104 -12.86 -3.63 -4.86
N THR A 105 -11.61 -3.36 -4.54
CA THR A 105 -10.71 -4.26 -3.84
C THR A 105 -11.00 -4.26 -2.33
N PRO A 106 -10.55 -5.27 -1.58
CA PRO A 106 -10.64 -5.26 -0.12
C PRO A 106 -9.83 -4.09 0.46
N ASP A 107 -10.39 -3.41 1.47
CA ASP A 107 -9.66 -2.38 2.23
C ASP A 107 -8.86 -3.07 3.35
N ILE A 108 -7.59 -3.40 3.04
CA ILE A 108 -6.69 -4.12 3.94
C ILE A 108 -6.49 -3.34 5.24
N LEU A 109 -6.21 -2.04 5.13
CA LEU A 109 -5.94 -1.17 6.26
C LEU A 109 -7.15 -1.08 7.22
N ALA A 110 -8.34 -0.86 6.68
CA ALA A 110 -9.57 -0.84 7.49
C ALA A 110 -9.89 -2.21 8.11
N THR A 111 -9.62 -3.29 7.38
CA THR A 111 -9.86 -4.65 7.88
C THR A 111 -8.94 -4.98 9.05
N VAL A 112 -7.65 -4.65 8.97
CA VAL A 112 -6.69 -4.84 10.07
C VAL A 112 -7.05 -3.96 11.25
N ALA A 113 -7.36 -2.69 11.02
CA ALA A 113 -7.73 -1.75 12.09
C ALA A 113 -9.01 -2.12 12.84
N ALA A 114 -9.91 -2.88 12.21
CA ALA A 114 -11.14 -3.39 12.83
C ALA A 114 -10.99 -4.80 13.44
N GLY A 115 -9.84 -5.44 13.27
CA GLY A 115 -9.57 -6.81 13.72
C GLY A 115 -9.46 -6.97 15.24
N SER A 116 -9.44 -8.25 15.70
CA SER A 116 -9.16 -8.61 17.10
C SER A 116 -8.47 -9.98 17.10
N PRO A 117 -7.24 -10.15 17.61
CA PRO A 117 -6.39 -9.07 18.16
C PRO A 117 -6.01 -8.03 17.10
N ARG A 118 -5.67 -6.83 17.55
CA ARG A 118 -5.36 -5.68 16.69
C ARG A 118 -3.95 -5.18 17.01
N PRO A 119 -3.04 -5.10 16.02
CA PRO A 119 -1.73 -4.46 16.17
C PRO A 119 -1.89 -2.92 16.31
N PHE A 120 -0.78 -2.23 16.60
CA PHE A 120 -0.68 -0.79 16.36
C PHE A 120 -0.69 -0.54 14.85
N VAL A 121 -1.64 0.24 14.35
CA VAL A 121 -1.90 0.37 12.89
C VAL A 121 -1.45 1.73 12.39
N VAL A 122 -0.49 1.71 11.47
CA VAL A 122 0.05 2.90 10.78
C VAL A 122 -0.42 2.91 9.33
N GLY A 123 -1.05 4.01 8.91
CA GLY A 123 -1.41 4.26 7.52
C GLY A 123 -0.52 5.28 6.84
N PHE A 124 -0.51 5.28 5.51
CA PHE A 124 0.09 6.33 4.70
C PHE A 124 -1.00 7.05 3.89
N ALA A 125 -0.84 8.35 3.74
CA ALA A 125 -1.65 9.19 2.86
C ALA A 125 -0.75 9.92 1.87
N ALA A 126 -1.02 9.74 0.58
CA ALA A 126 -0.38 10.47 -0.51
C ALA A 126 -1.44 11.39 -1.12
N GLU A 127 -1.35 12.67 -0.85
CA GLU A 127 -2.38 13.66 -1.19
C GLU A 127 -1.80 14.75 -2.08
N THR A 128 -2.58 15.20 -3.06
CA THR A 128 -2.17 16.31 -3.94
C THR A 128 -2.53 17.68 -3.38
N GLN A 129 -3.46 17.73 -2.42
CA GLN A 129 -3.95 18.95 -1.76
C GLN A 129 -4.57 18.63 -0.40
N ASP A 130 -4.68 19.63 0.48
CA ASP A 130 -5.32 19.50 1.81
C ASP A 130 -4.79 18.30 2.62
N VAL A 131 -3.47 18.08 2.60
CA VAL A 131 -2.79 16.89 3.12
C VAL A 131 -3.22 16.57 4.55
N GLU A 132 -3.10 17.54 5.46
CA GLU A 132 -3.44 17.37 6.88
C GLU A 132 -4.91 16.99 7.08
N ARG A 133 -5.84 17.73 6.46
CA ARG A 133 -7.27 17.48 6.59
C ARG A 133 -7.66 16.09 6.09
N ASN A 134 -7.09 15.67 4.95
CA ASN A 134 -7.36 14.37 4.37
C ASN A 134 -6.74 13.24 5.20
N ALA A 135 -5.53 13.46 5.74
CA ALA A 135 -4.88 12.53 6.66
C ALA A 135 -5.69 12.32 7.94
N LEU A 136 -6.09 13.40 8.61
CA LEU A 136 -6.92 13.32 9.84
C LEU A 136 -8.27 12.63 9.59
N LYS A 137 -8.91 12.92 8.45
CA LYS A 137 -10.14 12.23 8.06
C LYS A 137 -9.92 10.72 7.87
N LYS A 138 -8.82 10.33 7.25
CA LYS A 138 -8.45 8.92 7.04
C LYS A 138 -8.09 8.24 8.36
N LEU A 139 -7.33 8.91 9.24
CA LEU A 139 -6.98 8.44 10.58
C LEU A 139 -8.24 8.09 11.38
N ALA A 140 -9.18 9.06 11.51
CA ALA A 140 -10.42 8.86 12.25
C ALA A 140 -11.34 7.85 11.57
N GLY A 141 -11.53 7.96 10.25
CA GLY A 141 -12.48 7.13 9.50
C GLY A 141 -12.10 5.65 9.46
N LYS A 142 -10.80 5.33 9.48
CA LYS A 142 -10.30 3.94 9.52
C LYS A 142 -9.85 3.51 10.91
N LYS A 143 -9.97 4.37 11.93
CA LYS A 143 -9.55 4.09 13.32
C LYS A 143 -8.09 3.67 13.43
N LEU A 144 -7.21 4.39 12.74
CA LEU A 144 -5.76 4.15 12.78
C LEU A 144 -5.17 4.73 14.07
N ASP A 145 -4.02 4.20 14.49
CA ASP A 145 -3.25 4.73 15.62
C ASP A 145 -2.32 5.86 15.17
N MET A 146 -1.83 5.78 13.92
CA MET A 146 -0.93 6.75 13.33
C MET A 146 -1.16 6.87 11.82
N ILE A 147 -0.87 8.03 11.26
CA ILE A 147 -0.83 8.25 9.83
C ILE A 147 0.37 9.10 9.45
N ALA A 148 1.16 8.63 8.47
CA ALA A 148 2.17 9.44 7.81
C ALA A 148 1.57 10.00 6.51
N ALA A 149 1.69 11.31 6.31
CA ALA A 149 1.07 11.97 5.16
C ALA A 149 2.13 12.73 4.34
N ASN A 150 2.17 12.46 3.05
CA ASN A 150 3.07 13.10 2.10
C ASN A 150 2.27 13.85 1.05
N GLN A 151 2.75 15.05 0.70
CA GLN A 151 2.27 15.73 -0.49
C GLN A 151 2.90 15.08 -1.72
N VAL A 152 2.07 14.71 -2.70
CA VAL A 152 2.51 14.11 -3.96
C VAL A 152 2.10 15.00 -5.14
N GLY A 153 2.92 15.02 -6.21
CA GLY A 153 2.69 15.81 -7.41
C GLY A 153 3.84 15.66 -8.38
N GLU A 154 3.85 16.43 -9.48
CA GLU A 154 5.00 16.47 -10.39
C GLU A 154 6.27 16.92 -9.65
N GLY A 155 7.30 16.06 -9.64
CA GLY A 155 8.56 16.30 -8.93
C GLY A 155 8.52 16.13 -7.41
N LEU A 156 7.42 15.58 -6.85
CA LEU A 156 7.27 15.35 -5.42
C LEU A 156 7.06 13.86 -5.11
N ALA A 157 7.65 13.37 -4.02
CA ALA A 157 7.50 12.09 -3.34
C ALA A 157 7.66 10.79 -4.16
N PHE A 158 7.08 10.66 -5.37
CA PHE A 158 7.20 9.41 -6.14
C PHE A 158 8.47 9.32 -6.99
N ASP A 159 9.08 10.46 -7.33
CA ASP A 159 10.24 10.56 -8.22
C ASP A 159 11.52 10.99 -7.48
N CYS A 160 11.46 11.33 -6.19
CA CYS A 160 12.61 11.75 -5.38
C CYS A 160 13.10 10.60 -4.50
N ASP A 161 14.44 10.49 -4.37
CA ASP A 161 15.08 9.56 -3.43
C ASP A 161 15.02 10.09 -1.98
N ASP A 162 14.77 11.39 -1.78
CA ASP A 162 14.53 12.04 -0.50
C ASP A 162 13.04 12.38 -0.36
N SER A 163 12.36 11.80 0.60
CA SER A 163 11.08 12.30 1.07
C SER A 163 11.36 13.41 2.07
N ASP A 164 11.09 14.66 1.70
CA ASP A 164 10.96 15.72 2.69
C ASP A 164 9.77 15.38 3.59
N CYS A 165 10.05 14.73 4.72
CA CYS A 165 9.11 14.63 5.81
C CYS A 165 8.90 16.07 6.31
N PHE A 166 7.74 16.66 6.07
CA PHE A 166 7.34 17.87 6.75
C PHE A 166 7.28 17.56 8.26
N ASN A 167 8.26 18.04 9.01
CA ASN A 167 8.26 18.13 10.45
C ASN A 167 7.26 19.23 10.87
N ASP A 168 5.97 18.97 10.71
CA ASP A 168 4.94 19.69 11.42
C ASP A 168 4.73 18.95 12.75
N PRO A 169 4.78 19.65 13.92
CA PRO A 169 4.54 19.01 15.23
C PRO A 169 3.15 18.36 15.37
N ALA A 170 2.25 18.53 14.41
CA ALA A 170 1.00 17.80 14.29
C ALA A 170 1.13 16.50 13.46
N CYS A 171 2.20 16.32 12.69
CA CYS A 171 2.55 15.07 12.04
C CYS A 171 3.50 14.33 12.97
N VAL A 172 2.98 13.45 13.80
CA VAL A 172 3.79 12.49 14.55
C VAL A 172 4.31 11.47 13.54
N CYS A 173 5.56 11.63 13.11
CA CYS A 173 6.33 10.57 12.45
C CYS A 173 6.69 9.50 13.46
#